data_d067b50f0c1907ba27c4d9438aa395f0
#
_entry.id   d067b50f0c1907ba27c4d9438aa395f0
#
_cell.length_a   1.000
_cell.length_b   1.000
_cell.length_c   1.000
_cell.angle_alpha   90.00
_cell.angle_beta   90.00
_cell.angle_gamma   90.00
#
_symmetry.space_group_name_H-M   'P 1'
#
loop_
_entity.id
_entity.type
_entity.pdbx_description
1 polymer ?
#
loop_
_entity_poly.entity_id
_entity_poly.type
_entity_poly.pdbx_seq_one_letter_code
_entity_poly.pdbx_strand_id
1 'polypeptide(L)'
;KEIIIVTSGAVGLGAKKLGVDSNESMSVKQACAAVGQSRLMCIYEDGFDKYGITTAQILLTEEDFTQRVKYLSLHDTLNTIISLGAIPVINQNDTVSTEELAFYKDAFQISFSDNDKLSALVASELDADVLIVLSDIDGLFDDNPKTNPNAKKIDVVQEVTEEFEEFASGAAAGGNCKILFGGRY
;
A
#
# COMPACT_ATOMS: atom_id res chain seq x y z
N LYS A 1 -20.12 -5.58 7.58
CA LYS A 1 -19.25 -4.80 6.67
C LYS A 1 -17.97 -5.58 6.51
N GLU A 2 -17.50 -5.71 5.28
CA GLU A 2 -16.25 -6.36 4.94
C GLU A 2 -15.15 -5.30 4.98
N ILE A 3 -14.01 -5.67 5.55
CA ILE A 3 -12.87 -4.75 5.73
C ILE A 3 -11.61 -5.44 5.26
N ILE A 4 -10.79 -4.70 4.52
CA ILE A 4 -9.45 -5.10 4.11
C ILE A 4 -8.50 -4.01 4.59
N ILE A 5 -7.36 -4.39 5.12
CA ILE A 5 -6.33 -3.47 5.57
C ILE A 5 -5.11 -3.62 4.67
N VAL A 6 -4.65 -2.53 4.09
CA VAL A 6 -3.33 -2.46 3.46
C VAL A 6 -2.41 -1.65 4.36
N THR A 7 -1.28 -2.22 4.72
CA THR A 7 -0.40 -1.67 5.75
C THR A 7 1.04 -1.51 5.25
N SER A 8 1.86 -0.82 6.02
CA SER A 8 3.29 -0.63 5.80
C SER A 8 4.06 -0.65 7.12
N GLY A 9 5.37 -0.45 7.06
CA GLY A 9 6.21 -0.28 8.24
C GLY A 9 6.98 -1.53 8.68
N ALA A 10 6.88 -2.65 7.96
CA ALA A 10 7.65 -3.86 8.28
C ALA A 10 9.16 -3.59 8.30
N VAL A 11 9.71 -2.94 7.27
CA VAL A 11 11.14 -2.60 7.19
C VAL A 11 11.58 -1.78 8.41
N GLY A 12 10.83 -0.73 8.76
CA GLY A 12 11.17 0.13 9.92
C GLY A 12 11.13 -0.60 11.26
N LEU A 13 10.14 -1.48 11.47
CA LEU A 13 10.05 -2.32 12.66
C LEU A 13 11.23 -3.30 12.77
N GLY A 14 11.62 -3.89 11.65
CA GLY A 14 12.75 -4.80 11.59
C GLY A 14 14.09 -4.10 11.81
N ALA A 15 14.32 -2.96 11.14
CA ALA A 15 15.51 -2.14 11.31
C ALA A 15 15.71 -1.75 12.79
N LYS A 16 14.64 -1.29 13.43
CA LYS A 16 14.66 -0.96 14.87
C LYS A 16 14.99 -2.18 15.73
N LYS A 17 14.44 -3.36 15.40
CA LYS A 17 14.68 -4.58 16.17
C LYS A 17 16.08 -5.12 16.00
N LEU A 18 16.64 -5.02 14.78
CA LEU A 18 18.00 -5.47 14.45
C LEU A 18 19.07 -4.45 14.84
N GLY A 19 18.70 -3.19 15.05
CA GLY A 19 19.65 -2.11 15.35
C GLY A 19 20.54 -1.73 14.15
N VAL A 20 19.98 -1.81 12.94
CA VAL A 20 20.69 -1.54 11.66
C VAL A 20 20.02 -0.42 10.88
N ASP A 21 20.77 0.20 9.95
CA ASP A 21 20.21 1.11 8.96
C ASP A 21 19.65 0.28 7.78
N SER A 22 18.35 0.37 7.55
CA SER A 22 17.70 -0.35 6.44
C SER A 22 18.13 0.14 5.05
N ASN A 23 18.77 1.31 4.95
CA ASN A 23 19.27 1.87 3.70
C ASN A 23 20.70 1.41 3.34
N GLU A 24 21.34 0.61 4.18
CA GLU A 24 22.73 0.14 3.96
C GLU A 24 22.84 -0.70 2.68
N SER A 25 21.88 -1.61 2.46
CA SER A 25 21.80 -2.40 1.22
C SER A 25 20.41 -3.01 1.05
N MET A 26 20.09 -3.47 -0.18
CA MET A 26 18.85 -4.18 -0.47
C MET A 26 18.70 -5.43 0.42
N SER A 27 19.75 -6.20 0.59
CA SER A 27 19.71 -7.42 1.43
C SER A 27 19.42 -7.08 2.90
N VAL A 28 19.93 -5.95 3.40
CA VAL A 28 19.62 -5.46 4.77
C VAL A 28 18.16 -5.02 4.83
N LYS A 29 17.67 -4.29 3.82
CA LYS A 29 16.26 -3.89 3.72
C LYS A 29 15.32 -5.11 3.73
N GLN A 30 15.62 -6.13 2.91
CA GLN A 30 14.87 -7.38 2.84
C GLN A 30 14.89 -8.16 4.17
N ALA A 31 16.05 -8.23 4.83
CA ALA A 31 16.17 -8.85 6.15
C ALA A 31 15.36 -8.08 7.21
N CYS A 32 15.38 -6.74 7.17
CA CYS A 32 14.56 -5.91 8.02
C CYS A 32 13.06 -6.17 7.77
N ALA A 33 12.64 -6.25 6.50
CA ALA A 33 11.25 -6.58 6.15
C ALA A 33 10.82 -7.93 6.74
N ALA A 34 11.65 -8.97 6.60
CA ALA A 34 11.38 -10.30 7.13
C ALA A 34 11.19 -10.30 8.65
N VAL A 35 12.10 -9.65 9.39
CA VAL A 35 12.02 -9.56 10.85
C VAL A 35 10.85 -8.69 11.30
N GLY A 36 10.61 -7.59 10.60
CA GLY A 36 9.59 -6.61 10.98
C GLY A 36 8.17 -7.06 10.64
N GLN A 37 7.98 -7.82 9.55
CA GLN A 37 6.66 -8.30 9.14
C GLN A 37 5.99 -9.18 10.21
N SER A 38 6.74 -10.07 10.84
CA SER A 38 6.22 -10.87 11.96
C SER A 38 5.75 -9.98 13.11
N ARG A 39 6.52 -8.93 13.43
CA ARG A 39 6.15 -8.00 14.50
C ARG A 39 4.94 -7.15 14.13
N LEU A 40 4.84 -6.73 12.88
CA LEU A 40 3.70 -5.99 12.35
C LEU A 40 2.41 -6.79 12.49
N MET A 41 2.44 -8.07 12.11
CA MET A 41 1.28 -8.95 12.26
C MET A 41 0.85 -9.15 13.71
N CYS A 42 1.81 -9.36 14.64
CA CYS A 42 1.50 -9.43 16.06
C CYS A 42 0.76 -8.17 16.57
N ILE A 43 1.13 -6.98 16.07
CA ILE A 43 0.44 -5.73 16.48
C ILE A 43 -1.03 -5.73 16.02
N TYR A 44 -1.30 -6.18 14.79
CA TYR A 44 -2.67 -6.28 14.29
C TYR A 44 -3.45 -7.37 15.03
N GLU A 45 -2.85 -8.53 15.22
CA GLU A 45 -3.44 -9.67 15.93
C GLU A 45 -3.81 -9.29 17.37
N ASP A 46 -2.84 -8.75 18.15
CA ASP A 46 -3.06 -8.27 19.52
C ASP A 46 -4.17 -7.17 19.59
N GLY A 47 -4.29 -6.37 18.54
CA GLY A 47 -5.29 -5.31 18.43
C GLY A 47 -6.71 -5.85 18.20
N PHE A 48 -6.85 -6.76 17.25
CA PHE A 48 -8.14 -7.30 16.81
C PHE A 48 -8.65 -8.43 17.69
N ASP A 49 -7.78 -9.22 18.31
CA ASP A 49 -8.16 -10.28 19.25
C ASP A 49 -9.01 -9.79 20.41
N LYS A 50 -8.81 -8.55 20.86
CA LYS A 50 -9.63 -7.91 21.90
C LYS A 50 -11.11 -7.80 21.52
N TYR A 51 -11.40 -7.86 20.23
CA TYR A 51 -12.75 -7.80 19.67
C TYR A 51 -13.21 -9.16 19.14
N GLY A 52 -12.41 -10.22 19.32
CA GLY A 52 -12.70 -11.54 18.78
C GLY A 52 -12.64 -11.62 17.25
N ILE A 53 -11.83 -10.76 16.63
CA ILE A 53 -11.69 -10.67 15.16
C ILE A 53 -10.37 -11.32 14.76
N THR A 54 -10.45 -12.29 13.87
CA THR A 54 -9.28 -12.97 13.28
C THR A 54 -8.68 -12.11 12.17
N THR A 55 -7.36 -12.01 12.14
CA THR A 55 -6.62 -11.37 11.03
C THR A 55 -5.92 -12.42 10.17
N ALA A 56 -5.77 -12.15 8.87
CA ALA A 56 -5.08 -13.03 7.93
C ALA A 56 -4.00 -12.24 7.19
N GLN A 57 -2.75 -12.69 7.25
CA GLN A 57 -1.64 -12.06 6.54
C GLN A 57 -1.66 -12.41 5.06
N ILE A 58 -1.54 -11.38 4.20
CA ILE A 58 -1.31 -11.52 2.75
C ILE A 58 -0.11 -10.67 2.37
N LEU A 59 0.87 -11.27 1.69
CA LEU A 59 2.04 -10.57 1.16
C LEU A 59 2.02 -10.64 -0.36
N LEU A 60 2.06 -9.49 -1.02
CA LEU A 60 1.90 -9.36 -2.46
C LEU A 60 3.15 -8.78 -3.13
N THR A 61 3.38 -9.24 -4.33
CA THR A 61 4.35 -8.68 -5.28
C THR A 61 3.61 -8.13 -6.51
N GLU A 62 4.30 -7.37 -7.34
CA GLU A 62 3.74 -6.87 -8.61
C GLU A 62 3.27 -8.00 -9.54
N GLU A 63 3.97 -9.13 -9.52
CA GLU A 63 3.64 -10.28 -10.35
C GLU A 63 2.26 -10.87 -10.02
N ASP A 64 1.81 -10.74 -8.77
CA ASP A 64 0.54 -11.32 -8.33
C ASP A 64 -0.65 -10.63 -8.99
N PHE A 65 -0.48 -9.39 -9.48
CA PHE A 65 -1.47 -8.64 -10.24
C PHE A 65 -1.33 -8.78 -11.76
N THR A 66 -0.14 -9.07 -12.26
CA THR A 66 0.12 -9.14 -13.72
C THR A 66 -0.08 -10.54 -14.29
N GLN A 67 0.14 -11.59 -13.51
CA GLN A 67 -0.06 -12.97 -13.92
C GLN A 67 -1.49 -13.43 -13.66
N ARG A 68 -2.27 -13.64 -14.72
CA ARG A 68 -3.71 -14.00 -14.62
C ARG A 68 -4.01 -15.13 -13.62
N VAL A 69 -3.19 -16.17 -13.56
CA VAL A 69 -3.42 -17.32 -12.67
C VAL A 69 -3.22 -16.91 -11.21
N LYS A 70 -2.15 -16.16 -10.91
CA LYS A 70 -1.89 -15.63 -9.57
C LYS A 70 -2.98 -14.67 -9.14
N TYR A 71 -3.38 -13.77 -10.05
CA TYR A 71 -4.45 -12.82 -9.85
C TYR A 71 -5.77 -13.49 -9.45
N LEU A 72 -6.24 -14.48 -10.23
CA LEU A 72 -7.47 -15.20 -9.91
C LEU A 72 -7.38 -15.95 -8.56
N SER A 73 -6.25 -16.56 -8.27
CA SER A 73 -6.02 -17.23 -6.99
C SER A 73 -6.02 -16.25 -5.82
N LEU A 74 -5.43 -15.06 -5.99
CA LEU A 74 -5.44 -13.99 -4.98
C LEU A 74 -6.87 -13.52 -4.71
N HIS A 75 -7.64 -13.24 -5.77
CA HIS A 75 -9.02 -12.81 -5.68
C HIS A 75 -9.89 -13.83 -4.91
N ASP A 76 -9.79 -15.12 -5.27
CA ASP A 76 -10.53 -16.19 -4.59
C ASP A 76 -10.10 -16.33 -3.12
N THR A 77 -8.80 -16.21 -2.85
CA THR A 77 -8.27 -16.28 -1.48
C THR A 77 -8.79 -15.14 -0.61
N LEU A 78 -8.75 -13.91 -1.10
CA LEU A 78 -9.23 -12.74 -0.37
C LEU A 78 -10.74 -12.83 -0.09
N ASN A 79 -11.53 -13.19 -1.08
CA ASN A 79 -12.97 -13.40 -0.90
C ASN A 79 -13.28 -14.53 0.10
N THR A 80 -12.49 -15.60 0.08
CA THR A 80 -12.64 -16.70 1.05
C THR A 80 -12.32 -16.24 2.46
N ILE A 81 -11.22 -15.52 2.68
CA ILE A 81 -10.85 -14.98 4.00
C ILE A 81 -11.98 -14.10 4.54
N ILE A 82 -12.51 -13.20 3.71
CA ILE A 82 -13.61 -12.30 4.08
C ILE A 82 -14.87 -13.11 4.42
N SER A 83 -15.22 -14.10 3.61
CA SER A 83 -16.40 -14.95 3.84
C SER A 83 -16.31 -15.77 5.13
N LEU A 84 -15.10 -16.10 5.57
CA LEU A 84 -14.82 -16.76 6.85
C LEU A 84 -14.84 -15.79 8.05
N GLY A 85 -15.08 -14.50 7.81
CA GLY A 85 -15.16 -13.47 8.85
C GLY A 85 -13.81 -12.98 9.36
N ALA A 86 -12.72 -13.27 8.67
CA ALA A 86 -11.39 -12.75 8.98
C ALA A 86 -11.10 -11.46 8.20
N ILE A 87 -10.24 -10.60 8.75
CA ILE A 87 -9.76 -9.38 8.10
C ILE A 87 -8.43 -9.65 7.40
N PRO A 88 -8.35 -9.55 6.06
CA PRO A 88 -7.07 -9.57 5.36
C PRO A 88 -6.23 -8.35 5.74
N VAL A 89 -4.99 -8.57 6.17
CA VAL A 89 -3.96 -7.55 6.40
C VAL A 89 -2.90 -7.74 5.32
N ILE A 90 -2.91 -6.85 4.35
CA ILE A 90 -2.11 -6.92 3.12
C ILE A 90 -0.90 -6.02 3.26
N ASN A 91 0.27 -6.50 2.87
CA ASN A 91 1.49 -5.71 2.72
C ASN A 91 2.26 -6.13 1.47
N GLN A 92 3.19 -5.30 1.03
CA GLN A 92 4.16 -5.69 0.00
C GLN A 92 5.08 -6.79 0.53
N ASN A 93 5.43 -7.74 -0.34
CA ASN A 93 6.42 -8.77 -0.02
C ASN A 93 7.84 -8.23 -0.26
N ASP A 94 8.28 -7.33 0.60
CA ASP A 94 9.61 -6.71 0.52
C ASP A 94 10.76 -7.72 0.64
N THR A 95 10.50 -8.94 1.10
CA THR A 95 11.55 -9.96 1.28
C THR A 95 12.07 -10.50 -0.05
N VAL A 96 11.28 -10.39 -1.12
CA VAL A 96 11.61 -10.86 -2.47
C VAL A 96 11.49 -9.74 -3.52
N SER A 97 11.33 -8.50 -3.08
CA SER A 97 11.25 -7.34 -3.98
C SER A 97 12.55 -7.16 -4.77
N THR A 98 12.43 -6.92 -6.06
CA THR A 98 13.55 -6.73 -7.00
C THR A 98 13.59 -5.31 -7.56
N GLU A 99 13.03 -4.33 -6.86
CA GLU A 99 12.88 -2.94 -7.34
C GLU A 99 14.21 -2.32 -7.83
N GLU A 100 15.33 -2.63 -7.17
CA GLU A 100 16.65 -2.13 -7.58
C GLU A 100 17.23 -2.83 -8.83
N LEU A 101 16.66 -3.97 -9.25
CA LEU A 101 17.02 -4.64 -10.50
C LEU A 101 16.27 -4.06 -11.71
N ALA A 102 15.63 -2.92 -11.56
CA ALA A 102 14.78 -2.25 -12.54
C ALA A 102 15.49 -1.84 -13.85
N PHE A 103 16.81 -1.96 -13.95
CA PHE A 103 17.54 -1.79 -15.22
C PHE A 103 17.14 -2.78 -16.32
N TYR A 104 16.36 -3.82 -15.98
CA TYR A 104 15.86 -4.86 -16.90
C TYR A 104 14.35 -4.85 -17.04
N LYS A 105 13.64 -3.86 -16.46
CA LYS A 105 12.17 -3.82 -16.51
C LYS A 105 11.68 -3.15 -17.79
N ASP A 106 10.84 -3.86 -18.53
CA ASP A 106 10.08 -3.31 -19.64
C ASP A 106 9.13 -2.20 -19.16
N ALA A 107 8.89 -1.19 -20.01
CA ALA A 107 8.15 0.04 -19.70
C ALA A 107 6.69 -0.15 -19.24
N PHE A 108 6.19 -1.38 -19.16
CA PHE A 108 4.82 -1.72 -18.76
C PHE A 108 4.69 -2.38 -17.39
N GLN A 109 5.78 -2.48 -16.61
CA GLN A 109 5.67 -3.10 -15.29
C GLN A 109 5.13 -2.10 -14.25
N ILE A 110 4.08 -2.53 -13.55
CA ILE A 110 3.52 -1.83 -12.39
C ILE A 110 4.56 -1.89 -11.27
N SER A 111 5.10 -0.77 -10.83
CA SER A 111 5.99 -0.72 -9.66
C SER A 111 5.22 -0.30 -8.42
N PHE A 112 5.26 -1.11 -7.37
CA PHE A 112 4.75 -0.73 -6.06
C PHE A 112 5.81 0.07 -5.31
N SER A 113 6.08 1.30 -5.73
CA SER A 113 6.95 2.17 -4.94
C SER A 113 6.32 2.53 -3.59
N ASP A 114 5.04 2.11 -3.34
CA ASP A 114 4.25 2.62 -2.25
C ASP A 114 2.98 1.80 -1.98
N ASN A 115 2.70 1.58 -0.71
CA ASN A 115 1.51 0.86 -0.25
C ASN A 115 0.18 1.56 -0.58
N ASP A 116 0.19 2.87 -0.87
CA ASP A 116 -0.99 3.58 -1.34
C ASP A 116 -1.40 3.07 -2.72
N LYS A 117 -0.43 2.88 -3.63
CA LYS A 117 -0.69 2.28 -4.94
C LYS A 117 -1.15 0.83 -4.83
N LEU A 118 -0.54 0.05 -3.94
CA LEU A 118 -1.01 -1.29 -3.61
C LEU A 118 -2.46 -1.27 -3.12
N SER A 119 -2.81 -0.33 -2.23
CA SER A 119 -4.17 -0.21 -1.71
C SER A 119 -5.19 0.14 -2.80
N ALA A 120 -4.82 1.01 -3.74
CA ALA A 120 -5.67 1.36 -4.88
C ALA A 120 -5.90 0.17 -5.81
N LEU A 121 -4.86 -0.62 -6.08
CA LEU A 121 -4.99 -1.84 -6.88
C LEU A 121 -5.89 -2.86 -6.19
N VAL A 122 -5.65 -3.14 -4.91
CA VAL A 122 -6.50 -4.07 -4.15
C VAL A 122 -7.96 -3.61 -4.14
N ALA A 123 -8.21 -2.31 -3.94
CA ALA A 123 -9.56 -1.77 -3.93
C ALA A 123 -10.25 -1.90 -5.30
N SER A 124 -9.51 -1.64 -6.39
CA SER A 124 -10.02 -1.79 -7.76
C SER A 124 -10.32 -3.25 -8.10
N GLU A 125 -9.44 -4.16 -7.72
CA GLU A 125 -9.53 -5.57 -8.07
C GLU A 125 -10.65 -6.32 -7.33
N LEU A 126 -10.99 -5.87 -6.14
CA LEU A 126 -12.07 -6.44 -5.32
C LEU A 126 -13.37 -5.66 -5.41
N ASP A 127 -13.45 -4.71 -6.34
CA ASP A 127 -14.63 -3.85 -6.48
C ASP A 127 -15.06 -3.19 -5.15
N ALA A 128 -14.10 -2.68 -4.38
CA ALA A 128 -14.38 -2.09 -3.08
C ALA A 128 -15.28 -0.85 -3.20
N ASP A 129 -16.30 -0.74 -2.35
CA ASP A 129 -17.20 0.41 -2.34
C ASP A 129 -16.51 1.71 -1.91
N VAL A 130 -15.47 1.61 -1.06
CA VAL A 130 -14.74 2.77 -0.51
C VAL A 130 -13.29 2.40 -0.25
N LEU A 131 -12.37 3.26 -0.64
CA LEU A 131 -10.99 3.23 -0.21
C LEU A 131 -10.72 4.42 0.73
N ILE A 132 -10.20 4.14 1.92
CA ILE A 132 -9.81 5.16 2.90
C ILE A 132 -8.30 5.12 3.05
N VAL A 133 -7.63 6.22 2.74
CA VAL A 133 -6.19 6.37 2.93
C VAL A 133 -5.93 7.18 4.19
N LEU A 134 -5.18 6.57 5.12
CA LEU A 134 -4.73 7.24 6.34
C LEU A 134 -3.35 7.83 6.08
N SER A 135 -3.27 9.15 6.08
CA SER A 135 -2.05 9.90 5.79
C SER A 135 -1.70 10.86 6.92
N ASP A 136 -0.45 11.29 6.96
CA ASP A 136 0.06 12.37 7.83
C ASP A 136 -0.27 13.78 7.31
N ILE A 137 -0.99 13.87 6.19
CA ILE A 137 -1.45 15.11 5.56
C ILE A 137 -2.98 15.15 5.59
N ASP A 138 -3.55 16.33 5.86
CA ASP A 138 -5.00 16.54 6.02
C ASP A 138 -5.84 16.34 4.75
N GLY A 139 -5.26 15.86 3.67
CA GLY A 139 -5.93 15.59 2.40
C GLY A 139 -5.12 16.03 1.19
N LEU A 140 -5.79 16.19 0.07
CA LEU A 140 -5.21 16.64 -1.17
C LEU A 140 -5.09 18.17 -1.19
N PHE A 141 -3.95 18.68 -1.70
CA PHE A 141 -3.68 20.10 -1.86
C PHE A 141 -3.28 20.40 -3.30
N ASP A 142 -3.49 21.67 -3.70
CA ASP A 142 -3.09 22.18 -5.03
C ASP A 142 -1.57 22.41 -5.16
N ASP A 143 -0.82 22.34 -4.06
CA ASP A 143 0.63 22.40 -3.99
C ASP A 143 1.11 21.78 -2.68
N ASN A 144 2.41 21.59 -2.50
CA ASN A 144 2.96 21.01 -1.30
C ASN A 144 2.80 21.96 -0.08
N PRO A 145 1.93 21.64 0.90
CA PRO A 145 1.68 22.52 2.04
C PRO A 145 2.87 22.70 2.98
N LYS A 146 3.87 21.79 2.91
CA LYS A 146 5.11 21.89 3.70
C LYS A 146 6.07 22.95 3.15
N THR A 147 5.99 23.25 1.86
CA THR A 147 6.85 24.22 1.17
C THR A 147 6.14 25.49 0.76
N ASN A 148 4.84 25.39 0.46
CA ASN A 148 3.99 26.53 0.09
C ASN A 148 2.89 26.76 1.14
N PRO A 149 3.03 27.80 1.98
CA PRO A 149 2.00 28.15 2.97
C PRO A 149 0.64 28.57 2.38
N ASN A 150 0.58 28.87 1.08
CA ASN A 150 -0.64 29.24 0.36
C ASN A 150 -1.31 28.07 -0.34
N ALA A 151 -0.79 26.85 -0.20
CA ALA A 151 -1.39 25.66 -0.76
C ALA A 151 -2.83 25.50 -0.23
N LYS A 152 -3.76 25.26 -1.15
CA LYS A 152 -5.18 25.11 -0.84
C LYS A 152 -5.57 23.66 -0.85
N LYS A 153 -6.32 23.27 0.18
CA LYS A 153 -6.90 21.94 0.25
C LYS A 153 -7.98 21.76 -0.81
N ILE A 154 -7.96 20.61 -1.48
CA ILE A 154 -8.98 20.20 -2.44
C ILE A 154 -9.89 19.20 -1.71
N ASP A 155 -11.11 19.61 -1.43
CA ASP A 155 -12.04 18.78 -0.65
C ASP A 155 -12.67 17.66 -1.47
N VAL A 156 -12.90 17.89 -2.77
CA VAL A 156 -13.55 16.92 -3.66
C VAL A 156 -12.96 17.02 -5.05
N VAL A 157 -12.56 15.91 -5.62
CA VAL A 157 -12.21 15.77 -7.04
C VAL A 157 -13.38 15.08 -7.72
N GLN A 158 -14.08 15.79 -8.59
CA GLN A 158 -15.26 15.27 -9.30
C GLN A 158 -14.85 14.37 -10.47
N GLU A 159 -13.77 14.71 -11.15
CA GLU A 159 -13.29 14.03 -12.34
C GLU A 159 -11.76 14.12 -12.42
N VAL A 160 -11.11 13.02 -12.81
CA VAL A 160 -9.66 12.99 -13.05
C VAL A 160 -9.42 13.43 -14.48
N THR A 161 -8.85 14.63 -14.64
CA THR A 161 -8.43 15.17 -15.94
C THR A 161 -6.94 14.93 -16.15
N GLU A 162 -6.49 14.99 -17.42
CA GLU A 162 -5.05 14.92 -17.74
C GLU A 162 -4.23 15.98 -16.98
N GLU A 163 -4.78 17.20 -16.87
CA GLU A 163 -4.18 18.29 -16.10
C GLU A 163 -4.03 17.92 -14.61
N PHE A 164 -4.98 17.16 -14.07
CA PHE A 164 -4.95 16.69 -12.71
C PHE A 164 -3.93 15.58 -12.49
N GLU A 165 -3.73 14.70 -13.46
CA GLU A 165 -2.70 13.65 -13.45
C GLU A 165 -1.29 14.25 -13.52
N GLU A 166 -1.06 15.26 -14.37
CA GLU A 166 0.20 16.01 -14.45
C GLU A 166 0.51 16.71 -13.11
N PHE A 167 -0.48 17.33 -12.54
CA PHE A 167 -0.40 17.99 -11.24
C PHE A 167 -0.05 17.00 -10.11
N ALA A 168 -0.74 15.88 -10.04
CA ALA A 168 -0.49 14.83 -9.06
C ALA A 168 0.91 14.21 -9.22
N SER A 169 1.40 14.03 -10.44
CA SER A 169 2.74 13.52 -10.73
C SER A 169 3.84 14.53 -10.37
N GLY A 170 3.60 15.83 -10.57
CA GLY A 170 4.51 16.91 -10.17
C GLY A 170 4.61 17.08 -8.65
N ALA A 171 3.51 16.95 -7.94
CA ALA A 171 3.45 17.02 -6.48
C ALA A 171 4.15 15.81 -5.81
N ALA A 172 4.14 14.67 -6.46
CA ALA A 172 4.84 13.46 -5.99
C ALA A 172 6.38 13.60 -5.96
N ALA A 173 6.95 14.53 -6.71
CA ALA A 173 8.39 14.78 -6.70
C ALA A 173 8.89 15.50 -5.44
N GLY A 174 8.00 16.00 -4.57
CA GLY A 174 8.36 16.80 -3.39
C GLY A 174 7.68 16.45 -2.07
N GLY A 175 6.79 15.50 -2.01
CA GLY A 175 6.10 15.12 -0.76
C GLY A 175 5.02 14.09 -0.99
N ASN A 176 4.78 13.24 -0.01
CA ASN A 176 3.83 12.12 -0.02
C ASN A 176 2.36 12.57 -0.15
N CYS A 177 1.98 13.23 -1.24
CA CYS A 177 0.59 13.47 -1.57
C CYS A 177 0.17 12.47 -2.64
N LYS A 178 -0.69 11.52 -2.31
CA LYS A 178 -1.17 10.48 -3.20
C LYS A 178 -2.67 10.53 -3.32
N ILE A 179 -3.11 10.51 -4.55
CA ILE A 179 -4.52 10.58 -4.91
C ILE A 179 -5.02 9.16 -5.09
N LEU A 180 -6.09 8.83 -4.41
CA LEU A 180 -6.76 7.55 -4.54
C LEU A 180 -8.23 7.78 -4.88
N PHE A 181 -8.71 7.11 -5.91
CA PHE A 181 -10.06 7.18 -6.38
C PHE A 181 -10.83 5.94 -5.95
N GLY A 182 -12.02 6.14 -5.42
CA GLY A 182 -13.00 5.10 -5.22
C GLY A 182 -14.36 5.62 -5.60
N GLY A 183 -15.01 4.97 -6.54
CA GLY A 183 -16.40 5.24 -6.88
C GLY A 183 -16.83 4.47 -8.11
N ARG A 184 -17.83 3.61 -7.98
CA ARG A 184 -18.65 3.14 -9.11
C ARG A 184 -19.63 4.23 -9.48
N TYR A 185 -19.81 4.40 -10.77
CA TYR A 185 -21.02 4.94 -11.37
C TYR A 185 -22.01 3.82 -11.65
#